data_6c4c6f3c00e9ad3d2b405a0cfe8057bc
#
_entry.id   6c4c6f3c00e9ad3d2b405a0cfe8057bc
#
_cell.length_a   1.000
_cell.length_b   1.000
_cell.length_c   1.000
_cell.angle_alpha   90.00
_cell.angle_beta   90.00
_cell.angle_gamma   90.00
#
_symmetry.space_group_name_H-M   'P 1'
#
loop_
_entity.id
_entity.type
_entity.pdbx_description
1 polymer ?
#
loop_
_entity_poly.entity_id
_entity_poly.type
_entity_poly.pdbx_seq_one_letter_code
_entity_poly.pdbx_strand_id
1 'polypeptide(L)'
;MKLSLLAAGAAVVSAAALTALPAAAQTVSAPAFYGNLGYSAVDSGDTTLGVIGGRLGARLHPNFGVEGELGFGIDGDSTRVGTTNVKTNLEYTVAAYGVGFLPINENFELLARVGYGTTKLEAKAAGVKVSDRDESWNYGVGAQYSFDGLNGVRGDYTRHDFGKGGGDADVWSVSYVRKF
;
A
#
# COMPACT_ATOMS: atom_id res chain seq x y z
N MET A 1 -15.00 -32.01 -21.67
CA MET A 1 -13.56 -31.75 -21.50
C MET A 1 -13.22 -30.46 -22.21
N LYS A 2 -13.08 -29.34 -21.51
CA LYS A 2 -12.51 -28.07 -22.04
C LYS A 2 -11.48 -27.61 -21.00
N LEU A 3 -10.21 -27.76 -21.35
CA LEU A 3 -9.10 -27.17 -20.61
C LEU A 3 -9.12 -25.66 -20.80
N SER A 4 -9.32 -24.90 -19.72
CA SER A 4 -9.09 -23.46 -19.71
C SER A 4 -7.66 -23.24 -19.25
N LEU A 5 -6.78 -22.81 -20.16
CA LEU A 5 -5.45 -22.31 -19.84
C LEU A 5 -5.60 -21.02 -19.01
N LEU A 6 -5.15 -21.05 -17.77
CA LEU A 6 -4.88 -19.85 -16.98
C LEU A 6 -3.59 -19.21 -17.53
N ALA A 7 -3.74 -18.15 -18.29
CA ALA A 7 -2.62 -17.30 -18.66
C ALA A 7 -2.27 -16.43 -17.44
N ALA A 8 -1.14 -16.71 -16.81
CA ALA A 8 -0.51 -15.82 -15.84
C ALA A 8 0.00 -14.58 -16.60
N GLY A 9 -0.78 -13.50 -16.54
CA GLY A 9 -0.36 -12.21 -17.07
C GLY A 9 0.69 -11.58 -16.17
N ALA A 10 1.97 -11.79 -16.49
CA ALA A 10 3.03 -10.96 -15.99
C ALA A 10 2.86 -9.56 -16.58
N ALA A 11 2.43 -8.60 -15.77
CA ALA A 11 2.39 -7.19 -16.14
C ALA A 11 3.84 -6.67 -16.25
N VAL A 12 4.40 -6.76 -17.46
CA VAL A 12 5.59 -6.02 -17.84
C VAL A 12 5.16 -4.57 -17.99
N VAL A 13 5.42 -3.77 -16.98
CA VAL A 13 5.33 -2.30 -17.07
C VAL A 13 6.42 -1.87 -18.05
N SER A 14 6.03 -1.65 -19.29
CA SER A 14 6.89 -1.08 -20.32
C SER A 14 7.22 0.35 -19.92
N ALA A 15 8.43 0.57 -19.42
CA ALA A 15 9.05 1.89 -19.21
C ALA A 15 9.43 2.51 -20.57
N ALA A 16 8.46 2.95 -21.34
CA ALA A 16 8.64 3.58 -22.63
C ALA A 16 7.96 4.95 -22.69
N ALA A 17 8.41 5.88 -21.84
CA ALA A 17 8.19 7.34 -22.02
C ALA A 17 9.23 8.16 -21.23
N LEU A 18 10.52 7.87 -21.38
CA LEU A 18 11.62 8.66 -20.81
C LEU A 18 12.61 9.06 -21.90
N THR A 19 12.12 9.61 -23.00
CA THR A 19 13.00 10.25 -23.98
C THR A 19 12.60 11.69 -24.12
N ALA A 20 13.28 12.57 -23.43
CA ALA A 20 13.67 13.95 -23.70
C ALA A 20 13.79 14.79 -22.41
N LEU A 21 14.71 14.41 -21.54
CA LEU A 21 15.30 15.38 -20.63
C LEU A 21 16.75 15.60 -21.06
N PRO A 22 17.25 16.85 -21.09
CA PRO A 22 18.63 17.11 -21.47
C PRO A 22 19.57 16.35 -20.54
N ALA A 23 20.54 15.65 -21.13
CA ALA A 23 21.60 14.95 -20.42
C ALA A 23 22.53 15.96 -19.73
N ALA A 24 22.08 16.55 -18.64
CA ALA A 24 22.99 17.03 -17.63
C ALA A 24 23.56 15.76 -16.98
N ALA A 25 24.87 15.61 -16.94
CA ALA A 25 25.57 14.50 -16.32
C ALA A 25 25.19 14.43 -14.83
N GLN A 26 24.07 13.80 -14.54
CA GLN A 26 23.66 13.51 -13.18
C GLN A 26 24.48 12.29 -12.77
N THR A 27 25.34 12.47 -11.78
CA THR A 27 25.88 11.35 -11.02
C THR A 27 24.68 10.55 -10.54
N VAL A 28 24.49 9.36 -11.10
CA VAL A 28 23.46 8.42 -10.66
C VAL A 28 23.87 8.04 -9.24
N SER A 29 23.27 8.69 -8.25
CA SER A 29 23.42 8.29 -6.86
C SER A 29 22.90 6.87 -6.75
N ALA A 30 23.65 5.99 -6.09
CA ALA A 30 23.22 4.61 -5.86
C ALA A 30 21.83 4.62 -5.23
N PRO A 31 20.95 3.64 -5.54
CA PRO A 31 19.63 3.57 -4.94
C PRO A 31 19.74 3.55 -3.41
N ALA A 32 19.01 4.43 -2.73
CA ALA A 32 18.91 4.40 -1.27
C ALA A 32 17.72 3.52 -0.88
N PHE A 33 17.98 2.50 -0.09
CA PHE A 33 16.94 1.60 0.41
C PHE A 33 16.38 2.08 1.74
N TYR A 34 15.12 1.79 1.99
CA TYR A 34 14.49 2.04 3.27
C TYR A 34 13.40 1.00 3.54
N GLY A 35 13.13 0.80 4.80
CA GLY A 35 12.02 -0.03 5.26
C GLY A 35 11.16 0.74 6.24
N ASN A 36 9.87 0.43 6.30
CA ASN A 36 9.02 0.92 7.35
C ASN A 36 8.15 -0.20 7.93
N LEU A 37 7.79 -0.02 9.20
CA LEU A 37 6.89 -0.92 9.92
C LEU A 37 5.90 -0.05 10.71
N GLY A 38 4.62 -0.40 10.64
CA GLY A 38 3.60 0.43 11.25
C GLY A 38 2.24 -0.22 11.38
N TYR A 39 1.32 0.62 11.84
CA TYR A 39 -0.10 0.30 11.98
C TYR A 39 -0.91 1.11 10.99
N SER A 40 -1.97 0.49 10.47
CA SER A 40 -2.94 1.14 9.59
C SER A 40 -4.36 0.84 10.07
N ALA A 41 -5.21 1.85 10.01
CA ALA A 41 -6.66 1.72 10.12
C ALA A 41 -7.25 1.77 8.72
N VAL A 42 -8.01 0.75 8.37
CA VAL A 42 -8.70 0.61 7.07
C VAL A 42 -10.18 0.83 7.30
N ASP A 43 -10.69 1.93 6.80
CA ASP A 43 -12.10 2.31 6.91
C ASP A 43 -12.83 2.04 5.60
N SER A 44 -13.87 1.22 5.65
CA SER A 44 -14.75 0.94 4.51
C SER A 44 -16.21 0.96 4.97
N GLY A 45 -16.91 2.04 4.65
CA GLY A 45 -18.28 2.26 5.13
C GLY A 45 -18.36 2.32 6.66
N ASP A 46 -19.10 1.40 7.27
CA ASP A 46 -19.28 1.33 8.73
C ASP A 46 -18.28 0.40 9.43
N THR A 47 -17.24 -0.08 8.72
CA THR A 47 -16.28 -1.07 9.22
C THR A 47 -14.88 -0.48 9.26
N THR A 48 -14.22 -0.58 10.42
CA THR A 48 -12.80 -0.22 10.59
C THR A 48 -11.99 -1.47 10.96
N LEU A 49 -10.96 -1.76 10.17
CA LEU A 49 -10.07 -2.91 10.40
C LEU A 49 -8.67 -2.44 10.76
N GLY A 50 -8.07 -3.05 11.78
CA GLY A 50 -6.69 -2.81 12.17
C GLY A 50 -5.72 -3.71 11.40
N VAL A 51 -4.67 -3.12 10.87
CA VAL A 51 -3.63 -3.81 10.08
C VAL A 51 -2.25 -3.45 10.61
N ILE A 52 -1.42 -4.45 10.86
CA ILE A 52 0.02 -4.26 11.05
C ILE A 52 0.73 -4.61 9.75
N GLY A 53 1.68 -3.79 9.33
CA GLY A 53 2.33 -4.01 8.04
C GLY A 53 3.67 -3.34 7.92
N GLY A 54 4.38 -3.72 6.87
CA GLY A 54 5.66 -3.16 6.53
C GLY A 54 5.77 -2.87 5.03
N ARG A 55 6.68 -1.96 4.72
CA ARG A 55 7.04 -1.59 3.35
C ARG A 55 8.54 -1.65 3.18
N LEU A 56 8.97 -2.08 2.01
CA LEU A 56 10.35 -1.97 1.57
C LEU A 56 10.37 -1.08 0.33
N GLY A 57 11.22 -0.08 0.33
CA GLY A 57 11.34 0.88 -0.75
C GLY A 57 12.76 1.07 -1.24
N ALA A 58 12.86 1.46 -2.51
CA ALA A 58 14.08 1.89 -3.13
C ALA A 58 13.88 3.30 -3.71
N ARG A 59 14.63 4.27 -3.22
CA ARG A 59 14.68 5.63 -3.76
C ARG A 59 15.67 5.64 -4.92
N LEU A 60 15.17 5.70 -6.13
CA LEU A 60 15.94 5.66 -7.37
C LEU A 60 16.44 7.05 -7.79
N HIS A 61 15.77 8.09 -7.32
CA HIS A 61 16.06 9.51 -7.54
C HIS A 61 15.69 10.30 -6.29
N PRO A 62 16.25 11.49 -6.02
CA PRO A 62 15.85 12.33 -4.87
C PRO A 62 14.34 12.57 -4.75
N ASN A 63 13.63 12.60 -5.86
CA ASN A 63 12.18 12.87 -5.88
C ASN A 63 11.34 11.66 -6.29
N PHE A 64 11.93 10.48 -6.52
CA PHE A 64 11.20 9.34 -7.05
C PHE A 64 11.74 8.00 -6.51
N GLY A 65 10.83 7.07 -6.22
CA GLY A 65 11.15 5.72 -5.78
C GLY A 65 10.02 4.73 -6.03
N VAL A 66 10.24 3.50 -5.60
CA VAL A 66 9.27 2.40 -5.65
C VAL A 66 9.15 1.77 -4.27
N GLU A 67 7.97 1.28 -3.93
CA GLU A 67 7.69 0.58 -2.66
C GLU A 67 6.92 -0.72 -2.90
N GLY A 68 7.26 -1.76 -2.15
CA GLY A 68 6.43 -2.94 -1.95
C GLY A 68 5.84 -2.91 -0.55
N GLU A 69 4.56 -3.25 -0.40
CA GLU A 69 3.81 -3.24 0.86
C GLU A 69 3.25 -4.64 1.15
N LEU A 70 3.32 -5.04 2.42
CA LEU A 70 2.69 -6.24 2.95
C LEU A 70 2.05 -5.91 4.30
N GLY A 71 0.78 -6.28 4.48
CA GLY A 71 0.04 -6.06 5.71
C GLY A 71 -0.79 -7.26 6.11
N PHE A 72 -1.04 -7.39 7.42
CA PHE A 72 -1.86 -8.45 8.02
C PHE A 72 -2.86 -7.82 8.98
N GLY A 73 -4.13 -8.21 8.87
CA GLY A 73 -5.16 -7.78 9.80
C GLY A 73 -4.91 -8.35 11.20
N ILE A 74 -4.98 -7.47 12.19
CA ILE A 74 -4.83 -7.86 13.60
C ILE A 74 -6.13 -7.69 14.38
N ASP A 75 -7.01 -6.79 13.92
CA ASP A 75 -8.34 -6.57 14.47
C ASP A 75 -9.39 -6.75 13.37
N GLY A 76 -10.40 -7.57 13.67
CA GLY A 76 -11.57 -7.77 12.82
C GLY A 76 -12.77 -7.05 13.41
N ASP A 77 -13.66 -6.56 12.57
CA ASP A 77 -14.92 -5.98 12.99
C ASP A 77 -16.03 -7.04 13.05
N SER A 78 -16.99 -6.81 13.96
CA SER A 78 -18.16 -7.69 14.18
C SER A 78 -19.43 -6.88 13.98
N THR A 79 -20.05 -7.02 12.83
CA THR A 79 -21.31 -6.37 12.52
C THR A 79 -22.47 -7.34 12.74
N ARG A 80 -23.53 -6.88 13.45
CA ARG A 80 -24.75 -7.66 13.67
C ARG A 80 -25.72 -7.41 12.52
N VAL A 81 -25.96 -8.45 11.71
CA VAL A 81 -26.98 -8.42 10.64
C VAL A 81 -28.17 -9.27 11.12
N GLY A 82 -29.24 -8.62 11.58
CA GLY A 82 -30.39 -9.27 12.18
C GLY A 82 -30.01 -9.97 13.50
N THR A 83 -30.17 -11.31 13.57
CA THR A 83 -29.80 -12.15 14.72
C THR A 83 -28.41 -12.79 14.60
N THR A 84 -27.69 -12.59 13.49
CA THR A 84 -26.40 -13.22 13.19
C THR A 84 -25.27 -12.22 13.33
N ASN A 85 -24.21 -12.60 14.06
CA ASN A 85 -22.95 -11.84 14.09
C ASN A 85 -22.08 -12.26 12.90
N VAL A 86 -21.74 -11.32 12.04
CA VAL A 86 -20.80 -11.49 10.94
C VAL A 86 -19.47 -10.90 11.39
N LYS A 87 -18.42 -11.73 11.41
CA LYS A 87 -17.04 -11.29 11.67
C LYS A 87 -16.33 -11.13 10.34
N THR A 88 -15.84 -9.93 10.09
CA THR A 88 -14.99 -9.61 8.93
C THR A 88 -13.56 -9.43 9.40
N ASN A 89 -12.62 -10.15 8.80
CA ASN A 89 -11.20 -10.04 9.08
C ASN A 89 -10.45 -9.83 7.77
N LEU A 90 -9.48 -8.92 7.79
CA LEU A 90 -8.50 -8.81 6.73
C LEU A 90 -7.42 -9.87 6.96
N GLU A 91 -7.21 -10.76 6.00
CA GLU A 91 -6.19 -11.80 6.12
C GLU A 91 -4.81 -11.25 5.77
N TYR A 92 -4.67 -10.68 4.58
CA TYR A 92 -3.47 -9.97 4.15
C TYR A 92 -3.77 -8.96 3.04
N THR A 93 -2.86 -8.00 2.89
CA THR A 93 -2.80 -7.10 1.73
C THR A 93 -1.38 -7.08 1.18
N VAL A 94 -1.26 -7.04 -0.14
CA VAL A 94 0.01 -6.91 -0.86
C VAL A 94 -0.16 -5.85 -1.93
N ALA A 95 0.77 -4.90 -2.02
CA ALA A 95 0.71 -3.86 -3.03
C ALA A 95 2.10 -3.42 -3.48
N ALA A 96 2.15 -2.81 -4.67
CA ALA A 96 3.34 -2.16 -5.20
C ALA A 96 2.99 -0.71 -5.61
N TYR A 97 3.90 0.22 -5.33
CA TYR A 97 3.69 1.65 -5.53
C TYR A 97 4.86 2.31 -6.25
N GLY A 98 4.56 3.29 -7.10
CA GLY A 98 5.46 4.38 -7.43
C GLY A 98 5.28 5.50 -6.41
N VAL A 99 6.38 6.09 -5.93
CA VAL A 99 6.37 7.11 -4.88
C VAL A 99 7.12 8.33 -5.35
N GLY A 100 6.47 9.49 -5.26
CA GLY A 100 7.08 10.80 -5.44
C GLY A 100 7.41 11.41 -4.08
N PHE A 101 8.59 12.00 -3.94
CA PHE A 101 9.06 12.67 -2.73
C PHE A 101 9.30 14.15 -3.01
N LEU A 102 8.81 14.99 -2.11
CA LEU A 102 9.04 16.43 -2.12
C LEU A 102 9.73 16.83 -0.80
N PRO A 103 11.08 16.92 -0.79
CA PRO A 103 11.80 17.42 0.37
C PRO A 103 11.43 18.88 0.62
N ILE A 104 10.99 19.20 1.83
CA ILE A 104 10.68 20.56 2.28
C ILE A 104 11.89 21.14 3.01
N ASN A 105 12.57 20.31 3.81
CA ASN A 105 13.83 20.63 4.46
C ASN A 105 14.61 19.32 4.74
N GLU A 106 15.73 19.39 5.45
CA GLU A 106 16.61 18.25 5.73
C GLU A 106 15.92 17.12 6.53
N ASN A 107 14.91 17.45 7.32
CA ASN A 107 14.24 16.51 8.21
C ASN A 107 12.81 16.15 7.76
N PHE A 108 12.19 17.00 6.94
CA PHE A 108 10.76 16.84 6.60
C PHE A 108 10.54 16.76 5.11
N GLU A 109 9.81 15.74 4.67
CA GLU A 109 9.42 15.55 3.29
C GLU A 109 7.95 15.17 3.17
N LEU A 110 7.30 15.66 2.13
CA LEU A 110 5.99 15.20 1.69
C LEU A 110 6.15 14.10 0.66
N LEU A 111 5.16 13.25 0.55
CA LEU A 111 5.16 12.19 -0.43
C LEU A 111 3.77 11.98 -1.04
N ALA A 112 3.76 11.52 -2.28
CA ALA A 112 2.58 11.05 -2.97
C ALA A 112 2.87 9.66 -3.53
N ARG A 113 1.89 8.77 -3.49
CA ARG A 113 2.06 7.41 -4.00
C ARG A 113 0.88 6.97 -4.85
N VAL A 114 1.15 6.17 -5.86
CA VAL A 114 0.16 5.51 -6.69
C VAL A 114 0.61 4.09 -6.93
N GLY A 115 -0.31 3.16 -6.86
CA GLY A 115 0.03 1.74 -6.95
C GLY A 115 -1.15 0.84 -7.22
N TYR A 116 -0.86 -0.43 -7.21
CA TYR A 116 -1.84 -1.49 -7.40
C TYR A 116 -1.63 -2.58 -6.37
N GLY A 117 -2.71 -3.09 -5.82
CA GLY A 117 -2.64 -4.09 -4.77
C GLY A 117 -3.75 -5.12 -4.83
N THR A 118 -3.62 -6.12 -3.99
CA THR A 118 -4.63 -7.14 -3.74
C THR A 118 -4.83 -7.32 -2.25
N THR A 119 -6.08 -7.41 -1.84
CA THR A 119 -6.48 -7.62 -0.45
C THR A 119 -7.32 -8.87 -0.36
N LYS A 120 -7.01 -9.74 0.60
CA LYS A 120 -7.81 -10.92 0.92
C LYS A 120 -8.59 -10.69 2.20
N LEU A 121 -9.90 -10.76 2.08
CA LEU A 121 -10.86 -10.65 3.17
C LEU A 121 -11.44 -12.03 3.49
N GLU A 122 -11.69 -12.29 4.77
CA GLU A 122 -12.39 -13.48 5.23
C GLU A 122 -13.62 -13.04 6.06
N ALA A 123 -14.78 -13.46 5.63
CA ALA A 123 -16.02 -13.28 6.37
C ALA A 123 -16.47 -14.61 6.99
N LYS A 124 -16.80 -14.60 8.28
CA LYS A 124 -17.33 -15.75 9.03
C LYS A 124 -18.73 -15.43 9.54
N ALA A 125 -19.70 -16.26 9.12
CA ALA A 125 -21.07 -16.19 9.61
C ALA A 125 -21.62 -17.60 9.85
N ALA A 126 -22.21 -17.86 11.01
CA ALA A 126 -22.88 -19.13 11.35
C ALA A 126 -22.07 -20.40 11.03
N GLY A 127 -20.74 -20.38 11.19
CA GLY A 127 -19.86 -21.51 10.92
C GLY A 127 -19.42 -21.67 9.46
N VAL A 128 -19.92 -20.83 8.55
CA VAL A 128 -19.50 -20.78 7.14
C VAL A 128 -18.41 -19.72 6.98
N LYS A 129 -17.32 -20.09 6.30
CA LYS A 129 -16.26 -19.20 5.91
C LYS A 129 -16.38 -18.87 4.42
N VAL A 130 -16.38 -17.60 4.08
CA VAL A 130 -16.27 -17.12 2.70
C VAL A 130 -15.04 -16.24 2.64
N SER A 131 -14.14 -16.51 1.70
CA SER A 131 -12.98 -15.66 1.45
C SER A 131 -13.07 -15.09 0.04
N ASP A 132 -12.83 -13.81 -0.08
CA ASP A 132 -12.77 -13.11 -1.35
C ASP A 132 -11.43 -12.40 -1.50
N ARG A 133 -11.03 -12.17 -2.74
CA ARG A 133 -9.81 -11.47 -3.09
C ARG A 133 -10.16 -10.36 -4.08
N ASP A 134 -9.91 -9.15 -3.64
CA ASP A 134 -10.15 -7.95 -4.42
C ASP A 134 -8.85 -7.27 -4.79
N GLU A 135 -8.83 -6.75 -6.01
CA GLU A 135 -7.76 -5.94 -6.56
C GLU A 135 -8.16 -4.47 -6.50
N SER A 136 -7.19 -3.60 -6.18
CA SER A 136 -7.46 -2.17 -6.06
C SER A 136 -6.37 -1.30 -6.69
N TRP A 137 -6.79 -0.17 -7.25
CA TRP A 137 -5.93 0.95 -7.49
C TRP A 137 -5.80 1.76 -6.20
N ASN A 138 -4.56 2.05 -5.82
CA ASN A 138 -4.25 2.70 -4.57
C ASN A 138 -3.55 4.03 -4.86
N TYR A 139 -4.04 5.11 -4.27
CA TYR A 139 -3.40 6.42 -4.39
C TYR A 139 -3.47 7.15 -3.06
N GLY A 140 -2.39 7.85 -2.73
CA GLY A 140 -2.29 8.47 -1.41
C GLY A 140 -1.24 9.55 -1.31
N VAL A 141 -1.27 10.20 -0.18
CA VAL A 141 -0.32 11.24 0.22
C VAL A 141 0.14 10.99 1.65
N GLY A 142 1.31 11.51 1.99
CA GLY A 142 1.84 11.36 3.33
C GLY A 142 2.90 12.40 3.63
N ALA A 143 3.38 12.34 4.86
CA ALA A 143 4.46 13.16 5.36
C ALA A 143 5.42 12.31 6.20
N GLN A 144 6.69 12.57 6.07
CA GLN A 144 7.74 11.88 6.81
C GLN A 144 8.64 12.90 7.52
N TYR A 145 8.94 12.60 8.77
CA TYR A 145 9.91 13.35 9.56
C TYR A 145 11.07 12.43 9.97
N SER A 146 12.29 12.83 9.64
CA SER A 146 13.53 12.11 9.97
C SER A 146 14.19 12.75 11.18
N PHE A 147 14.51 11.96 12.21
CA PHE A 147 15.11 12.46 13.46
C PHE A 147 16.62 12.68 13.31
N ASP A 148 17.31 11.79 12.62
CA ASP A 148 18.77 11.69 12.53
C ASP A 148 19.27 11.38 11.12
N GLY A 149 18.43 11.61 10.11
CA GLY A 149 18.71 11.27 8.72
C GLY A 149 18.50 9.79 8.34
N LEU A 150 18.59 8.86 9.29
CA LEU A 150 18.39 7.41 9.08
C LEU A 150 17.04 6.93 9.61
N ASN A 151 16.60 7.46 10.74
CA ASN A 151 15.39 7.03 11.43
C ASN A 151 14.32 8.12 11.36
N GLY A 152 13.07 7.73 11.26
CA GLY A 152 11.97 8.69 11.17
C GLY A 152 10.61 8.06 11.46
N VAL A 153 9.59 8.91 11.39
CA VAL A 153 8.19 8.53 11.41
C VAL A 153 7.51 9.01 10.15
N ARG A 154 6.53 8.26 9.68
CA ARG A 154 5.76 8.58 8.50
C ARG A 154 4.29 8.39 8.78
N GLY A 155 3.48 9.37 8.38
CA GLY A 155 2.03 9.29 8.35
C GLY A 155 1.55 9.32 6.91
N ASP A 156 0.62 8.43 6.55
CA ASP A 156 0.06 8.32 5.21
C ASP A 156 -1.46 8.25 5.27
N TYR A 157 -2.07 8.84 4.27
CA TYR A 157 -3.44 8.54 3.85
C TYR A 157 -3.41 7.89 2.47
N THR A 158 -4.13 6.80 2.28
CA THR A 158 -4.24 6.11 0.99
C THR A 158 -5.67 5.68 0.77
N ARG A 159 -6.20 5.99 -0.40
CA ARG A 159 -7.48 5.47 -0.86
C ARG A 159 -7.26 4.25 -1.73
N HIS A 160 -7.96 3.18 -1.42
CA HIS A 160 -8.03 1.95 -2.19
C HIS A 160 -9.35 1.96 -2.96
N ASP A 161 -9.27 1.94 -4.28
CA ASP A 161 -10.41 1.88 -5.19
C ASP A 161 -10.50 0.46 -5.75
N PHE A 162 -11.47 -0.30 -5.25
CA PHE A 162 -11.72 -1.67 -5.68
C PHE A 162 -12.62 -1.64 -6.91
N GLY A 163 -12.08 -1.93 -8.08
CA GLY A 163 -12.82 -1.95 -9.34
C GLY A 163 -14.04 -2.87 -9.32
N LYS A 164 -14.89 -2.77 -10.34
CA LYS A 164 -16.04 -3.66 -10.58
C LYS A 164 -17.12 -3.68 -9.50
N GLY A 165 -17.32 -2.56 -8.79
CA GLY A 165 -18.36 -2.45 -7.76
C GLY A 165 -17.94 -2.90 -6.37
N GLY A 166 -16.64 -3.13 -6.13
CA GLY A 166 -16.09 -3.46 -4.82
C GLY A 166 -16.05 -2.30 -3.82
N GLY A 167 -16.43 -1.08 -4.24
CA GLY A 167 -16.40 0.10 -3.38
C GLY A 167 -15.00 0.67 -3.21
N ASP A 168 -14.79 1.34 -2.11
CA ASP A 168 -13.52 1.98 -1.75
C ASP A 168 -13.23 1.81 -0.27
N ALA A 169 -11.97 1.97 0.09
CA ALA A 169 -11.53 2.02 1.48
C ALA A 169 -10.50 3.13 1.68
N ASP A 170 -10.63 3.82 2.80
CA ASP A 170 -9.71 4.86 3.25
C ASP A 170 -8.75 4.27 4.28
N VAL A 171 -7.46 4.41 4.05
CA VAL A 171 -6.40 3.81 4.88
C VAL A 171 -5.54 4.89 5.49
N TRP A 172 -5.58 5.00 6.81
CA TRP A 172 -4.71 5.86 7.60
C TRP A 172 -3.59 5.04 8.23
N SER A 173 -2.36 5.43 8.01
CA SER A 173 -1.19 4.69 8.48
C SER A 173 -0.23 5.57 9.27
N VAL A 174 0.37 4.99 10.31
CA VAL A 174 1.52 5.57 11.01
C VAL A 174 2.60 4.51 11.09
N SER A 175 3.82 4.85 10.70
CA SER A 175 4.93 3.91 10.62
C SER A 175 6.25 4.52 11.08
N TYR A 176 7.11 3.68 11.65
CA TYR A 176 8.52 3.96 11.83
C TYR A 176 9.26 3.66 10.53
N VAL A 177 10.18 4.54 10.15
CA VAL A 177 10.98 4.41 8.92
C VAL A 177 12.45 4.29 9.27
N ARG A 178 13.14 3.35 8.61
CA ARG A 178 14.60 3.19 8.66
C ARG A 178 15.18 3.26 7.26
N LYS A 179 16.13 4.16 7.03
CA LYS A 179 16.95 4.26 5.82
C LYS A 179 18.25 3.47 6.00
N PHE A 180 18.76 2.87 4.92
CA PHE A 180 19.96 2.03 4.91
C PHE A 180 21.03 2.61 4.00
#